data_7f2b1a7f1d4bfe407501fb0ce34c6f52
#
_entry.id   7f2b1a7f1d4bfe407501fb0ce34c6f52
#
_cell.length_a   1.000
_cell.length_b   1.000
_cell.length_c   1.000
_cell.angle_alpha   90.00
_cell.angle_beta   90.00
_cell.angle_gamma   90.00
#
_symmetry.space_group_name_H-M   'P 1'
#
loop_
_entity.id
_entity.type
_entity.pdbx_description
1 polymer ?
#
loop_
_entity_poly.entity_id
_entity_poly.type
_entity_poly.pdbx_seq_one_letter_code
_entity_poly.pdbx_strand_id
1 'polypeptide(L)'
;MKRVVDRRKFVKDVCPSIALLALGITAFNACSKGDDDSGIKTSSNDTMTGYTVNGNTVSIDLDDTSFSVLQSRGWMNFTQQRMLLLKLSDTSYRAFTNSCPHAGSRNAWSYNDNQARFVCSSHSNSYPSDCTTPGTTDDVLECYDTSLSGSTLTVTKS
;
A
#
# COMPACT_ATOMS: atom_id res chain seq x y z
N MET A 1 -48.46 -10.23 -9.28
CA MET A 1 -48.40 -9.61 -7.92
C MET A 1 -46.96 -9.70 -7.42
N LYS A 2 -46.23 -8.56 -7.40
CA LYS A 2 -44.86 -8.50 -6.88
C LYS A 2 -44.92 -8.13 -5.40
N ARG A 3 -44.38 -8.99 -4.52
CA ARG A 3 -44.25 -8.69 -3.10
C ARG A 3 -43.03 -7.80 -2.89
N VAL A 4 -43.27 -6.58 -2.42
CA VAL A 4 -42.21 -5.67 -1.97
C VAL A 4 -41.81 -6.09 -0.55
N VAL A 5 -40.54 -6.50 -0.37
CA VAL A 5 -39.98 -6.84 0.94
C VAL A 5 -39.48 -5.54 1.58
N ASP A 6 -40.14 -5.15 2.65
CA ASP A 6 -39.82 -3.94 3.43
C ASP A 6 -38.56 -4.18 4.27
N ARG A 7 -37.48 -3.49 3.95
CA ARG A 7 -36.16 -3.60 4.60
C ARG A 7 -36.08 -3.08 6.03
N ARG A 8 -37.17 -2.50 6.55
CA ARG A 8 -37.19 -1.90 7.88
C ARG A 8 -37.61 -2.85 9.01
N LYS A 9 -38.04 -4.07 8.72
CA LYS A 9 -38.46 -5.05 9.73
C LYS A 9 -37.36 -6.01 10.20
N PHE A 10 -36.20 -6.05 9.52
CA PHE A 10 -35.13 -7.00 9.86
C PHE A 10 -34.29 -6.62 11.10
N VAL A 11 -34.40 -5.39 11.61
CA VAL A 11 -33.54 -4.91 12.72
C VAL A 11 -34.14 -5.13 14.10
N LYS A 12 -35.38 -5.64 14.21
CA LYS A 12 -36.08 -5.76 15.52
C LYS A 12 -36.06 -7.16 16.14
N ASP A 13 -35.62 -8.19 15.41
CA ASP A 13 -35.78 -9.58 15.88
C ASP A 13 -34.48 -10.26 16.32
N VAL A 14 -33.38 -9.53 16.50
CA VAL A 14 -32.11 -10.12 16.94
C VAL A 14 -31.60 -9.48 18.23
N CYS A 15 -32.42 -9.58 19.27
CA CYS A 15 -31.96 -9.43 20.65
C CYS A 15 -32.69 -10.40 21.56
N PRO A 16 -32.22 -11.64 21.76
CA PRO A 16 -32.60 -12.41 22.92
C PRO A 16 -31.76 -11.96 24.11
N SER A 17 -32.46 -11.45 25.12
CA SER A 17 -31.96 -11.21 26.45
C SER A 17 -31.27 -12.43 27.03
N ILE A 18 -30.02 -12.31 27.43
CA ILE A 18 -29.38 -13.27 28.33
C ILE A 18 -29.37 -12.66 29.73
N ALA A 19 -30.21 -13.24 30.57
CA ALA A 19 -30.32 -12.93 31.98
C ALA A 19 -29.05 -13.39 32.75
N LEU A 20 -28.67 -12.58 33.71
CA LEU A 20 -27.65 -12.79 34.73
C LEU A 20 -27.57 -14.20 35.30
N LEU A 21 -26.36 -14.71 35.49
CA LEU A 21 -25.99 -15.49 36.66
C LEU A 21 -24.64 -15.04 37.18
N ALA A 22 -24.66 -14.54 38.39
CA ALA A 22 -23.51 -14.10 39.16
C ALA A 22 -22.67 -15.28 39.60
N LEU A 23 -21.39 -15.27 39.31
CA LEU A 23 -20.31 -15.88 40.13
C LEU A 23 -19.00 -15.19 39.76
N GLY A 24 -18.35 -14.63 40.77
CA GLY A 24 -17.23 -13.74 40.66
C GLY A 24 -15.98 -14.39 40.05
N ILE A 25 -15.42 -13.69 39.08
CA ILE A 25 -14.01 -13.80 38.71
C ILE A 25 -13.48 -12.38 38.53
N THR A 26 -12.52 -12.04 39.34
CA THR A 26 -11.79 -10.78 39.36
C THR A 26 -11.22 -10.44 37.99
N ALA A 27 -11.67 -9.32 37.44
CA ALA A 27 -11.04 -8.70 36.28
C ALA A 27 -9.65 -8.19 36.65
N PHE A 28 -8.62 -8.81 36.14
CA PHE A 28 -7.28 -8.23 36.15
C PHE A 28 -7.23 -7.14 35.04
N ASN A 29 -7.42 -5.90 35.43
CA ASN A 29 -6.99 -4.75 34.68
C ASN A 29 -5.46 -4.71 34.74
N ALA A 30 -4.79 -5.33 33.80
CA ALA A 30 -3.38 -5.11 33.55
C ALA A 30 -3.22 -3.91 32.59
N CYS A 31 -3.34 -2.69 33.12
CA CYS A 31 -2.69 -1.53 32.52
C CYS A 31 -1.20 -1.65 32.82
N SER A 32 -0.45 -2.26 31.92
CA SER A 32 0.99 -2.15 31.90
C SER A 32 1.36 -0.89 31.10
N LYS A 33 1.78 0.14 31.82
CA LYS A 33 2.59 1.23 31.26
C LYS A 33 3.93 0.61 30.88
N GLY A 34 4.19 0.51 29.61
CA GLY A 34 5.49 0.27 29.03
C GLY A 34 5.65 1.29 27.92
N ASP A 35 6.53 2.25 28.11
CA ASP A 35 7.02 3.13 27.05
C ASP A 35 7.82 2.26 26.10
N ASP A 36 7.26 1.98 24.92
CA ASP A 36 7.99 1.44 23.78
C ASP A 36 7.49 2.15 22.53
N ASP A 37 8.45 2.72 21.84
CA ASP A 37 8.42 3.35 20.53
C ASP A 37 7.60 2.51 19.54
N SER A 38 6.30 2.79 19.48
CA SER A 38 5.37 2.07 18.61
C SER A 38 5.22 2.80 17.32
N GLY A 39 5.99 2.38 16.32
CA GLY A 39 5.66 2.66 14.93
C GLY A 39 4.18 2.35 14.68
N ILE A 40 3.41 3.36 14.30
CA ILE A 40 1.97 3.28 14.08
C ILE A 40 1.71 2.25 12.97
N LYS A 41 1.25 1.05 13.37
CA LYS A 41 0.66 0.11 12.43
C LYS A 41 -0.68 0.69 12.01
N THR A 42 -0.73 1.33 10.87
CA THR A 42 -1.99 1.73 10.25
C THR A 42 -2.69 0.45 9.78
N SER A 43 -3.61 -0.03 10.60
CA SER A 43 -4.51 -1.13 10.25
C SER A 43 -5.62 -0.58 9.35
N SER A 44 -5.35 -0.46 8.08
CA SER A 44 -6.38 -0.47 7.05
C SER A 44 -6.57 -1.91 6.60
N ASN A 45 -7.80 -2.30 6.24
CA ASN A 45 -8.21 -3.64 5.78
C ASN A 45 -7.49 -4.14 4.50
N ASP A 46 -6.24 -3.78 4.29
CA ASP A 46 -5.36 -4.26 3.25
C ASP A 46 -4.54 -5.41 3.80
N THR A 47 -4.67 -6.57 3.17
CA THR A 47 -3.96 -7.81 3.49
C THR A 47 -2.45 -7.74 3.22
N MET A 48 -1.92 -6.58 2.82
CA MET A 48 -0.51 -6.41 2.51
C MET A 48 0.30 -6.13 3.79
N THR A 49 1.31 -6.94 4.04
CA THR A 49 2.22 -6.88 5.18
C THR A 49 3.64 -6.54 4.73
N GLY A 50 4.63 -6.62 5.61
CA GLY A 50 6.03 -6.46 5.25
C GLY A 50 6.46 -5.02 4.99
N TYR A 51 5.73 -4.00 5.51
CA TYR A 51 6.20 -2.62 5.47
C TYR A 51 5.77 -1.81 6.69
N THR A 52 6.52 -0.77 6.97
CA THR A 52 6.20 0.23 8.02
C THR A 52 6.26 1.63 7.43
N VAL A 53 5.50 2.57 8.01
CA VAL A 53 5.46 3.97 7.57
C VAL A 53 5.78 4.87 8.75
N ASN A 54 6.74 5.77 8.55
CA ASN A 54 7.11 6.81 9.51
C ASN A 54 7.20 8.16 8.79
N GLY A 55 6.16 8.99 8.92
CA GLY A 55 6.05 10.24 8.16
C GLY A 55 6.08 9.98 6.65
N ASN A 56 7.04 10.58 5.95
CA ASN A 56 7.24 10.40 4.51
C ASN A 56 8.10 9.17 4.16
N THR A 57 8.62 8.45 5.15
CA THR A 57 9.50 7.31 4.95
C THR A 57 8.71 6.00 5.03
N VAL A 58 8.89 5.13 4.06
CA VAL A 58 8.32 3.79 3.99
C VAL A 58 9.47 2.78 3.99
N SER A 59 9.52 1.92 5.00
CA SER A 59 10.48 0.81 5.08
C SER A 59 9.79 -0.48 4.68
N ILE A 60 10.34 -1.17 3.68
CA ILE A 60 9.76 -2.34 3.01
C ILE A 60 10.69 -3.53 3.23
N ASP A 61 10.18 -4.61 3.78
CA ASP A 61 10.87 -5.90 3.83
C ASP A 61 10.67 -6.65 2.52
N LEU A 62 11.73 -6.73 1.71
CA LEU A 62 11.69 -7.38 0.40
C LEU A 62 11.57 -8.92 0.48
N ASP A 63 11.80 -9.51 1.65
CA ASP A 63 11.63 -10.95 1.89
C ASP A 63 10.17 -11.31 2.24
N ASP A 64 9.33 -10.31 2.57
CA ASP A 64 7.91 -10.56 2.79
C ASP A 64 7.22 -10.96 1.49
N THR A 65 6.33 -11.95 1.59
CA THR A 65 5.59 -12.51 0.45
C THR A 65 4.75 -11.48 -0.31
N SER A 66 4.34 -10.41 0.33
CA SER A 66 3.60 -9.29 -0.29
C SER A 66 4.40 -8.60 -1.39
N PHE A 67 5.75 -8.68 -1.35
CA PHE A 67 6.65 -8.07 -2.33
C PHE A 67 7.25 -9.09 -3.32
N SER A 68 6.80 -10.35 -3.30
CA SER A 68 7.26 -11.40 -4.23
C SER A 68 7.07 -11.03 -5.69
N VAL A 69 6.03 -10.26 -6.02
CA VAL A 69 5.77 -9.74 -7.38
C VAL A 69 6.88 -8.77 -7.81
N LEU A 70 7.36 -7.90 -6.92
CA LEU A 70 8.48 -7.01 -7.21
C LEU A 70 9.77 -7.81 -7.52
N GLN A 71 10.00 -8.90 -6.78
CA GLN A 71 11.17 -9.74 -6.99
C GLN A 71 11.10 -10.55 -8.29
N SER A 72 9.94 -11.10 -8.62
CA SER A 72 9.77 -11.98 -9.78
C SER A 72 9.53 -11.23 -11.09
N ARG A 73 8.79 -10.10 -11.05
CA ARG A 73 8.39 -9.31 -12.22
C ARG A 73 9.31 -8.12 -12.47
N GLY A 74 10.12 -7.73 -11.50
CA GLY A 74 10.98 -6.55 -11.57
C GLY A 74 10.28 -5.22 -11.23
N TRP A 75 8.96 -5.18 -11.12
CA TRP A 75 8.24 -3.97 -10.75
C TRP A 75 6.88 -4.27 -10.11
N MET A 76 6.34 -3.30 -9.36
CA MET A 76 4.97 -3.35 -8.85
C MET A 76 4.37 -1.96 -8.65
N ASN A 77 3.04 -1.87 -8.72
CA ASN A 77 2.29 -0.71 -8.25
C ASN A 77 1.90 -0.95 -6.79
N PHE A 78 2.62 -0.33 -5.88
CA PHE A 78 2.36 -0.39 -4.44
C PHE A 78 1.29 0.65 -4.09
N THR A 79 0.03 0.31 -4.35
CA THR A 79 -1.13 1.22 -4.27
C THR A 79 -1.38 1.74 -2.88
N GLN A 80 -1.14 0.95 -1.83
CA GLN A 80 -1.30 1.32 -0.42
C GLN A 80 -0.41 2.52 -0.05
N GLN A 81 0.75 2.61 -0.67
CA GLN A 81 1.69 3.70 -0.45
C GLN A 81 1.78 4.68 -1.62
N ARG A 82 0.89 4.52 -2.62
CA ARG A 82 0.79 5.41 -3.80
C ARG A 82 2.10 5.55 -4.56
N MET A 83 2.83 4.45 -4.73
CA MET A 83 4.12 4.45 -5.42
C MET A 83 4.24 3.29 -6.40
N LEU A 84 5.08 3.48 -7.42
CA LEU A 84 5.60 2.44 -8.27
C LEU A 84 6.99 2.05 -7.77
N LEU A 85 7.24 0.76 -7.65
CA LEU A 85 8.54 0.22 -7.29
C LEU A 85 9.14 -0.48 -8.50
N LEU A 86 10.43 -0.26 -8.75
CA LEU A 86 11.19 -0.86 -9.85
C LEU A 86 12.49 -1.44 -9.30
N LYS A 87 12.71 -2.72 -9.55
CA LYS A 87 13.97 -3.42 -9.29
C LYS A 87 14.89 -3.23 -10.48
N LEU A 88 16.04 -2.57 -10.29
CA LEU A 88 17.05 -2.38 -11.32
C LEU A 88 18.09 -3.52 -11.31
N SER A 89 18.40 -4.01 -10.11
CA SER A 89 19.28 -5.15 -9.84
C SER A 89 18.93 -5.73 -8.47
N ASP A 90 19.63 -6.75 -8.02
CA ASP A 90 19.46 -7.32 -6.68
C ASP A 90 19.83 -6.35 -5.55
N THR A 91 20.59 -5.31 -5.85
CA THR A 91 21.05 -4.32 -4.88
C THR A 91 20.58 -2.90 -5.16
N SER A 92 19.73 -2.69 -6.17
CA SER A 92 19.32 -1.35 -6.59
C SER A 92 17.86 -1.29 -6.99
N TYR A 93 17.14 -0.34 -6.40
CA TYR A 93 15.71 -0.10 -6.62
C TYR A 93 15.47 1.37 -6.90
N ARG A 94 14.37 1.65 -7.60
CA ARG A 94 13.79 2.99 -7.73
C ARG A 94 12.34 2.98 -7.27
N ALA A 95 11.90 4.11 -6.73
CA ALA A 95 10.52 4.35 -6.39
C ALA A 95 10.04 5.64 -7.05
N PHE A 96 8.77 5.65 -7.46
CA PHE A 96 8.16 6.77 -8.14
C PHE A 96 6.78 7.02 -7.58
N THR A 97 6.25 8.21 -7.77
CA THR A 97 4.81 8.42 -7.62
C THR A 97 4.04 7.48 -8.54
N ASN A 98 2.90 6.95 -8.08
CA ASN A 98 1.98 6.28 -8.99
C ASN A 98 0.91 7.21 -9.56
N SER A 99 1.00 8.51 -9.29
CA SER A 99 0.13 9.51 -9.89
C SER A 99 0.63 9.82 -11.31
N CYS A 100 -0.17 9.49 -12.32
CA CYS A 100 0.17 9.82 -13.69
C CYS A 100 0.27 11.34 -13.85
N PRO A 101 1.42 11.90 -14.29
CA PRO A 101 1.60 13.34 -14.43
C PRO A 101 0.52 14.01 -15.31
N HIS A 102 0.05 13.31 -16.34
CA HIS A 102 -0.99 13.83 -17.25
C HIS A 102 -2.34 14.10 -16.57
N ALA A 103 -2.87 13.14 -15.79
CA ALA A 103 -4.25 13.23 -15.25
C ALA A 103 -4.44 12.52 -13.92
N GLY A 104 -3.38 12.26 -13.17
CA GLY A 104 -3.43 11.72 -11.80
C GLY A 104 -3.90 10.27 -11.67
N SER A 105 -4.07 9.51 -12.77
CA SER A 105 -4.44 8.10 -12.73
C SER A 105 -3.40 7.28 -11.96
N ARG A 106 -3.86 6.37 -11.06
CA ARG A 106 -2.96 5.63 -10.15
C ARG A 106 -2.92 4.12 -10.38
N ASN A 107 -3.93 3.57 -11.04
CA ASN A 107 -4.09 2.11 -11.12
C ASN A 107 -3.86 1.53 -12.52
N ALA A 108 -3.52 2.37 -13.49
CA ALA A 108 -3.43 2.01 -14.90
C ALA A 108 -1.97 1.92 -15.39
N TRP A 109 -1.10 1.32 -14.59
CA TRP A 109 0.32 1.25 -14.90
C TRP A 109 0.76 -0.11 -15.41
N SER A 110 1.68 -0.09 -16.38
CA SER A 110 2.49 -1.20 -16.83
C SER A 110 3.93 -0.75 -17.00
N TYR A 111 4.88 -1.69 -17.02
CA TYR A 111 6.29 -1.40 -17.28
C TYR A 111 6.75 -2.09 -18.57
N ASN A 112 7.46 -1.36 -19.41
CA ASN A 112 8.06 -1.87 -20.63
C ASN A 112 9.58 -1.99 -20.41
N ASP A 113 10.06 -3.20 -20.17
CA ASP A 113 11.47 -3.48 -19.88
C ASP A 113 12.39 -3.10 -21.06
N ASN A 114 11.95 -3.33 -22.30
CA ASN A 114 12.76 -3.05 -23.50
C ASN A 114 13.02 -1.56 -23.69
N GLN A 115 12.13 -0.72 -23.22
CA GLN A 115 12.21 0.73 -23.34
C GLN A 115 12.54 1.44 -22.02
N ALA A 116 12.66 0.68 -20.92
CA ALA A 116 12.88 1.17 -19.57
C ALA A 116 11.91 2.31 -19.19
N ARG A 117 10.58 2.09 -19.37
CA ARG A 117 9.57 3.11 -19.09
C ARG A 117 8.27 2.57 -18.52
N PHE A 118 7.66 3.33 -17.67
CA PHE A 118 6.30 3.12 -17.23
C PHE A 118 5.31 3.64 -18.28
N VAL A 119 4.21 2.90 -18.47
CA VAL A 119 3.12 3.28 -19.38
C VAL A 119 1.83 3.36 -18.57
N CYS A 120 1.18 4.52 -18.60
CA CYS A 120 -0.14 4.75 -18.04
C CYS A 120 -1.20 4.48 -19.12
N SER A 121 -1.91 3.36 -19.01
CA SER A 121 -2.87 2.90 -20.03
C SER A 121 -4.15 3.73 -20.10
N SER A 122 -4.42 4.63 -19.13
CA SER A 122 -5.59 5.53 -19.18
C SER A 122 -5.61 6.40 -20.43
N HIS A 123 -4.42 6.85 -20.88
CA HIS A 123 -4.29 7.68 -22.08
C HIS A 123 -3.06 7.29 -22.93
N SER A 124 -2.49 6.11 -22.67
CA SER A 124 -1.29 5.59 -23.37
C SER A 124 -0.04 6.47 -23.23
N ASN A 125 0.04 7.30 -22.19
CA ASN A 125 1.21 8.11 -21.90
C ASN A 125 2.32 7.26 -21.27
N SER A 126 3.58 7.55 -21.65
CA SER A 126 4.74 6.80 -21.17
C SER A 126 5.82 7.72 -20.61
N TYR A 127 6.48 7.24 -19.55
CA TYR A 127 7.46 8.00 -18.77
C TYR A 127 8.71 7.14 -18.56
N PRO A 128 9.90 7.62 -18.98
CA PRO A 128 11.17 6.94 -18.70
C PRO A 128 11.37 6.74 -17.19
N SER A 129 12.03 5.65 -16.83
CA SER A 129 12.30 5.30 -15.43
C SER A 129 13.69 5.80 -14.95
N ASP A 130 14.23 6.85 -15.58
CA ASP A 130 15.52 7.44 -15.24
C ASP A 130 15.44 8.63 -14.29
N CYS A 131 14.23 9.11 -13.94
CA CYS A 131 13.98 10.23 -13.04
C CYS A 131 14.27 11.62 -13.62
N THR A 132 14.69 11.73 -14.86
CA THR A 132 15.15 13.00 -15.45
C THR A 132 14.56 13.29 -16.82
N THR A 133 14.32 12.25 -17.61
CA THR A 133 13.83 12.42 -18.98
C THR A 133 12.30 12.60 -18.98
N PRO A 134 11.77 13.65 -19.64
CA PRO A 134 10.34 13.83 -19.81
C PRO A 134 9.69 12.67 -20.56
N GLY A 135 8.44 12.41 -20.22
CA GLY A 135 7.59 11.45 -20.92
C GLY A 135 6.88 12.05 -22.12
N THR A 136 5.82 11.38 -22.60
CA THR A 136 5.03 11.81 -23.77
C THR A 136 4.19 13.08 -23.55
N THR A 137 4.11 13.56 -22.30
CA THR A 137 3.39 14.80 -21.92
C THR A 137 4.33 15.93 -21.49
N ASP A 138 5.62 15.82 -21.84
CA ASP A 138 6.69 16.73 -21.41
C ASP A 138 6.90 16.81 -19.88
N ASP A 139 6.23 15.94 -19.11
CA ASP A 139 6.40 15.82 -17.67
C ASP A 139 7.36 14.67 -17.33
N VAL A 140 8.06 14.79 -16.21
CA VAL A 140 8.88 13.73 -15.63
C VAL A 140 8.06 12.96 -14.58
N LEU A 141 8.17 11.63 -14.57
CA LEU A 141 7.60 10.83 -13.50
C LEU A 141 8.41 11.05 -12.21
N GLU A 142 7.80 11.66 -11.21
CA GLU A 142 8.45 12.03 -9.95
C GLU A 142 9.07 10.80 -9.28
N CYS A 143 10.36 10.89 -8.94
CA CYS A 143 11.10 9.88 -8.22
C CYS A 143 11.18 10.20 -6.73
N TYR A 144 11.23 9.13 -5.93
CA TYR A 144 11.49 9.18 -4.49
C TYR A 144 12.90 8.67 -4.20
N ASP A 145 13.50 9.17 -3.12
CA ASP A 145 14.79 8.69 -2.65
C ASP A 145 14.67 7.24 -2.16
N THR A 146 15.65 6.41 -2.52
CA THR A 146 15.68 5.00 -2.13
C THR A 146 17.04 4.62 -1.54
N SER A 147 17.02 3.76 -0.53
CA SER A 147 18.21 3.10 0.01
C SER A 147 17.90 1.66 0.37
N LEU A 148 18.86 0.77 0.22
CA LEU A 148 18.73 -0.65 0.55
C LEU A 148 19.74 -1.02 1.64
N SER A 149 19.29 -1.71 2.67
CA SER A 149 20.12 -2.26 3.74
C SER A 149 19.67 -3.70 4.04
N GLY A 150 20.47 -4.68 3.68
CA GLY A 150 20.03 -6.08 3.72
C GLY A 150 18.83 -6.29 2.81
N SER A 151 17.74 -6.84 3.34
CA SER A 151 16.45 -6.99 2.65
C SER A 151 15.50 -5.79 2.84
N THR A 152 15.91 -4.75 3.58
CA THR A 152 15.05 -3.59 3.83
C THR A 152 15.28 -2.49 2.81
N LEU A 153 14.28 -2.24 1.97
CA LEU A 153 14.21 -1.09 1.06
C LEU A 153 13.53 0.07 1.77
N THR A 154 14.24 1.18 1.94
CA THR A 154 13.69 2.43 2.48
C THR A 154 13.41 3.40 1.35
N VAL A 155 12.19 3.94 1.32
CA VAL A 155 11.74 4.94 0.34
C VAL A 155 11.33 6.20 1.10
N THR A 156 11.89 7.35 0.72
CA THR A 156 11.51 8.67 1.27
C THR A 156 10.81 9.49 0.19
N LYS A 157 9.53 9.78 0.43
CA LYS A 157 8.71 10.61 -0.49
C LYS A 157 9.06 12.09 -0.34
N SER A 158 9.04 12.79 -1.44
CA SER A 158 9.20 14.26 -1.49
C SER A 158 8.06 15.00 -0.82
#